data_192866ddd044f66c3aff33a8b146faa6
#
_entry.id   192866ddd044f66c3aff33a8b146faa6
#
_cell.length_a   1.000
_cell.length_b   1.000
_cell.length_c   1.000
_cell.angle_alpha   90.00
_cell.angle_beta   90.00
_cell.angle_gamma   90.00
#
_symmetry.space_group_name_H-M   'P 1'
#
loop_
_entity.id
_entity.type
_entity.pdbx_description
1 polymer ?
#
loop_
_entity_poly.entity_id
_entity_poly.type
_entity_poly.pdbx_seq_one_letter_code
_entity_poly.pdbx_strand_id
1 'polypeptide(L)'
;MISSRKTSLHILLSLDNDAAARSAAGAAIEFAALGAGVTHEMSRDFAAAFSAAARLISHRQGETVQRLSCVIDNRRGEVRLELAAEDGSSLRSVPATSPDAWKAISRRVSVLQWKPAHAHGGKKAGRVRSPVNLLMVQKRRGVEAGAAGSRSRRK
;
A
#
# COMPACT_ATOMS: atom_id res chain seq x y z
N MET A 1 -20.40 29.47 -3.44
CA MET A 1 -19.87 28.12 -3.72
C MET A 1 -18.58 27.93 -2.95
N ILE A 2 -18.58 27.10 -1.96
CA ILE A 2 -17.39 26.73 -1.25
C ILE A 2 -16.69 25.69 -2.12
N SER A 3 -15.59 26.09 -2.75
CA SER A 3 -14.72 25.15 -3.44
C SER A 3 -14.13 24.20 -2.40
N SER A 4 -14.65 22.99 -2.32
CA SER A 4 -14.03 21.95 -1.54
C SER A 4 -12.64 21.68 -2.14
N ARG A 5 -11.64 22.31 -1.56
CA ARG A 5 -10.25 21.97 -1.90
C ARG A 5 -10.07 20.48 -1.61
N LYS A 6 -9.87 19.72 -2.66
CA LYS A 6 -9.45 18.33 -2.55
C LYS A 6 -8.09 18.32 -1.88
N THR A 7 -8.05 18.23 -0.58
CA THR A 7 -6.81 17.98 0.15
C THR A 7 -6.39 16.56 -0.13
N SER A 8 -5.47 16.38 -1.06
CA SER A 8 -4.75 15.13 -1.18
C SER A 8 -3.62 15.14 -0.16
N LEU A 9 -3.58 14.14 0.70
CA LEU A 9 -2.50 13.93 1.63
C LEU A 9 -1.44 13.07 0.96
N HIS A 10 -0.22 13.56 0.93
CA HIS A 10 0.94 12.83 0.46
C HIS A 10 1.98 12.76 1.58
N ILE A 11 2.33 11.57 2.00
CA ILE A 11 3.28 11.33 3.06
C ILE A 11 4.41 10.47 2.53
N LEU A 12 5.63 10.92 2.74
CA LEU A 12 6.84 10.14 2.49
C LEU A 12 7.46 9.76 3.84
N LEU A 13 7.61 8.47 4.08
CA LEU A 13 8.27 7.94 5.25
C LEU A 13 9.53 7.17 4.85
N SER A 14 10.60 7.41 5.59
CA SER A 14 11.79 6.56 5.59
C SER A 14 11.86 5.89 6.95
N LEU A 15 11.90 4.58 6.97
CA LEU A 15 11.85 3.83 8.23
C LEU A 15 12.81 2.64 8.23
N ASP A 16 13.37 2.37 9.40
CA ASP A 16 14.02 1.10 9.66
C ASP A 16 12.96 0.00 9.70
N ASN A 17 13.27 -1.17 9.16
CA ASN A 17 12.31 -2.28 9.12
C ASN A 17 12.32 -3.07 10.43
N ASP A 18 12.12 -2.40 11.54
CA ASP A 18 11.95 -3.00 12.85
C ASP A 18 10.51 -2.88 13.37
N ALA A 19 10.21 -3.54 14.47
CA ALA A 19 8.86 -3.61 15.00
C ALA A 19 8.33 -2.23 15.45
N ALA A 20 9.17 -1.40 16.05
CA ALA A 20 8.78 -0.07 16.54
C ALA A 20 8.49 0.88 15.38
N ALA A 21 9.35 0.91 14.37
CA ALA A 21 9.17 1.73 13.18
C ALA A 21 7.93 1.28 12.37
N ARG A 22 7.72 -0.02 12.23
CA ARG A 22 6.51 -0.55 11.57
C ARG A 22 5.24 -0.16 12.30
N SER A 23 5.24 -0.18 13.63
CA SER A 23 4.10 0.25 14.45
C SER A 23 3.80 1.74 14.27
N ALA A 24 4.81 2.58 14.31
CA ALA A 24 4.65 4.03 14.10
C ALA A 24 4.16 4.36 12.68
N ALA A 25 4.73 3.71 11.67
CA ALA A 25 4.27 3.85 10.28
C ALA A 25 2.83 3.36 10.11
N GLY A 26 2.45 2.26 10.76
CA GLY A 26 1.09 1.75 10.78
C GLY A 26 0.08 2.76 11.31
N ALA A 27 0.42 3.51 12.35
CA ALA A 27 -0.43 4.57 12.88
C ALA A 27 -0.63 5.71 11.86
N ALA A 28 0.42 6.11 11.15
CA ALA A 28 0.33 7.12 10.09
C ALA A 28 -0.52 6.63 8.90
N ILE A 29 -0.40 5.36 8.54
CA ILE A 29 -1.18 4.72 7.48
C ILE A 29 -2.66 4.66 7.84
N GLU A 30 -2.98 4.25 9.07
CA GLU A 30 -4.36 4.24 9.58
C GLU A 30 -4.97 5.63 9.52
N PHE A 31 -4.24 6.64 9.98
CA PHE A 31 -4.67 8.03 9.92
C PHE A 31 -4.95 8.50 8.48
N ALA A 32 -4.06 8.20 7.54
CA ALA A 32 -4.23 8.55 6.13
C ALA A 32 -5.45 7.84 5.51
N ALA A 33 -5.69 6.58 5.87
CA ALA A 33 -6.84 5.82 5.40
C ALA A 33 -8.16 6.39 5.93
N LEU A 34 -8.21 6.75 7.20
CA LEU A 34 -9.36 7.44 7.79
C LEU A 34 -9.64 8.77 7.09
N GLY A 35 -8.60 9.54 6.81
CA GLY A 35 -8.70 10.80 6.07
C GLY A 35 -9.21 10.64 4.63
N ALA A 36 -9.00 9.48 4.02
CA ALA A 36 -9.55 9.13 2.71
C ALA A 36 -11.02 8.66 2.76
N GLY A 37 -11.58 8.51 3.96
CA GLY A 37 -12.95 8.05 4.16
C GLY A 37 -13.09 6.52 4.25
N VAL A 38 -11.99 5.82 4.46
CA VAL A 38 -11.99 4.38 4.75
C VAL A 38 -12.49 4.17 6.18
N THR A 39 -13.25 3.12 6.43
CA THR A 39 -13.79 2.82 7.77
C THR A 39 -12.66 2.53 8.77
N HIS A 40 -12.93 2.65 10.06
CA HIS A 40 -11.96 2.32 11.11
C HIS A 40 -11.46 0.89 11.01
N GLU A 41 -12.35 -0.07 10.80
CA GLU A 41 -12.00 -1.47 10.66
C GLU A 41 -11.04 -1.70 9.48
N MET A 42 -11.41 -1.19 8.30
CA MET A 42 -10.59 -1.34 7.09
C MET A 42 -9.27 -0.56 7.18
N SER A 43 -9.26 0.55 7.89
CA SER A 43 -8.02 1.33 8.13
C SER A 43 -7.06 0.56 9.03
N ARG A 44 -7.54 -0.10 10.07
CA ARG A 44 -6.76 -1.00 10.91
C ARG A 44 -6.25 -2.22 10.15
N ASP A 45 -7.10 -2.82 9.33
CA ASP A 45 -6.73 -3.94 8.47
C ASP A 45 -5.62 -3.55 7.50
N PHE A 46 -5.69 -2.35 6.95
CA PHE A 46 -4.67 -1.84 6.05
C PHE A 46 -3.33 -1.61 6.75
N ALA A 47 -3.35 -1.02 7.93
CA ALA A 47 -2.14 -0.85 8.75
C ALA A 47 -1.54 -2.18 9.19
N ALA A 48 -2.37 -3.15 9.58
CA ALA A 48 -1.94 -4.49 9.94
C ALA A 48 -1.35 -5.25 8.75
N ALA A 49 -1.96 -5.10 7.58
CA ALA A 49 -1.46 -5.68 6.33
C ALA A 49 -0.10 -5.08 5.95
N PHE A 50 0.08 -3.78 6.09
CA PHE A 50 1.38 -3.13 5.91
C PHE A 50 2.45 -3.73 6.82
N SER A 51 2.18 -3.81 8.11
CA SER A 51 3.15 -4.33 9.09
C SER A 51 3.53 -5.79 8.80
N ALA A 52 2.55 -6.61 8.45
CA ALA A 52 2.79 -8.01 8.08
C ALA A 52 3.57 -8.12 6.77
N ALA A 53 3.24 -7.32 5.75
CA ALA A 53 3.96 -7.30 4.49
C ALA A 53 5.41 -6.86 4.67
N ALA A 54 5.65 -5.80 5.43
CA ALA A 54 7.00 -5.30 5.70
C ALA A 54 7.89 -6.34 6.39
N ARG A 55 7.31 -7.22 7.19
CA ARG A 55 8.05 -8.34 7.81
C ARG A 55 8.38 -9.47 6.83
N LEU A 56 7.56 -9.65 5.79
CA LEU A 56 7.72 -10.74 4.83
C LEU A 56 8.56 -10.35 3.61
N ILE A 57 8.75 -9.07 3.36
CA ILE A 57 9.51 -8.61 2.21
C ILE A 57 11.01 -8.70 2.48
N SER A 58 11.73 -9.09 1.45
CA SER A 58 13.16 -9.13 1.47
C SER A 58 13.73 -8.54 0.18
N HIS A 59 15.02 -8.32 0.17
CA HIS A 59 15.67 -7.91 -1.07
C HIS A 59 16.75 -8.90 -1.42
N ARG A 60 17.43 -9.44 -1.73
CA ARG A 60 18.45 -10.42 -2.11
C ARG A 60 18.43 -11.66 -1.20
N GLN A 61 18.35 -12.80 -1.79
CA GLN A 61 18.63 -14.11 -1.16
C GLN A 61 18.05 -14.34 0.25
N GLY A 62 16.87 -13.77 0.51
CA GLY A 62 16.20 -13.96 1.79
C GLY A 62 16.62 -13.00 2.91
N GLU A 63 17.51 -12.05 2.64
CA GLU A 63 17.83 -11.00 3.60
C GLU A 63 16.68 -10.03 3.80
N THR A 64 16.36 -9.73 5.04
CA THR A 64 15.35 -8.73 5.37
C THR A 64 15.80 -7.35 4.93
N VAL A 65 14.92 -6.60 4.30
CA VAL A 65 15.18 -5.21 3.94
C VAL A 65 15.34 -4.37 5.21
N GLN A 66 16.48 -3.73 5.36
CA GLN A 66 16.81 -2.97 6.57
C GLN A 66 16.10 -1.62 6.62
N ARG A 67 16.00 -0.93 5.49
CA ARG A 67 15.33 0.37 5.39
C ARG A 67 14.35 0.42 4.23
N LEU A 68 13.18 0.92 4.54
CA LEU A 68 12.08 1.06 3.59
C LEU A 68 11.76 2.52 3.35
N SER A 69 11.47 2.83 2.10
CA SER A 69 10.76 4.04 1.72
C SER A 69 9.29 3.71 1.54
N CYS A 70 8.43 4.49 2.15
CA CYS A 70 6.98 4.30 2.10
C CYS A 70 6.33 5.61 1.62
N VAL A 71 5.66 5.56 0.49
CA VAL A 71 4.88 6.68 -0.03
C VAL A 71 3.40 6.37 0.20
N ILE A 72 2.73 7.26 0.89
CA ILE A 72 1.31 7.15 1.20
C ILE A 72 0.58 8.29 0.52
N ASP A 73 -0.35 7.95 -0.35
CA ASP A 73 -1.26 8.90 -1.00
C ASP A 73 -2.68 8.60 -0.61
N ASN A 74 -3.40 9.59 -0.10
CA ASN A 74 -4.83 9.46 0.01
C ASN A 74 -5.52 10.22 -1.12
N ARG A 75 -6.50 9.58 -1.69
CA ARG A 75 -7.45 10.15 -2.64
C ARG A 75 -8.85 9.93 -2.10
N ARG A 76 -9.80 10.65 -2.64
CA ARG A 76 -11.19 10.47 -2.22
C ARG A 76 -11.63 9.01 -2.38
N GLY A 77 -11.88 8.34 -1.25
CA GLY A 77 -12.36 6.97 -1.22
C GLY A 77 -11.29 5.89 -1.34
N GLU A 78 -10.01 6.26 -1.42
CA GLU A 78 -8.92 5.27 -1.42
C GLU A 78 -7.64 5.81 -0.79
N VAL A 79 -6.89 4.92 -0.18
CA VAL A 79 -5.54 5.15 0.27
C VAL A 79 -4.60 4.22 -0.48
N ARG A 80 -3.52 4.76 -1.00
CA ARG A 80 -2.46 4.04 -1.69
C ARG A 80 -1.19 4.09 -0.89
N LEU A 81 -0.50 2.98 -0.87
CA LEU A 81 0.79 2.85 -0.23
C LEU A 81 1.74 2.12 -1.17
N GLU A 82 2.89 2.70 -1.39
CA GLU A 82 3.96 2.07 -2.16
C GLU A 82 5.20 1.90 -1.29
N LEU A 83 5.64 0.66 -1.14
CA LEU A 83 6.86 0.30 -0.43
C LEU A 83 7.99 0.08 -1.42
N ALA A 84 9.13 0.66 -1.13
CA ALA A 84 10.37 0.45 -1.85
C ALA A 84 11.53 0.22 -0.88
N ALA A 85 12.56 -0.47 -1.31
CA ALA A 85 13.82 -0.46 -0.60
C ALA A 85 14.49 0.91 -0.78
N GLU A 86 15.01 1.50 0.29
CA GLU A 86 15.59 2.84 0.26
C GLU A 86 16.85 2.90 -0.62
N ASP A 87 17.59 1.81 -0.73
CA ASP A 87 18.77 1.69 -1.58
C ASP A 87 18.44 1.49 -3.08
N GLY A 88 17.18 1.47 -3.46
CA GLY A 88 16.73 1.26 -4.83
C GLY A 88 16.73 -0.19 -5.31
N SER A 89 17.02 -1.16 -4.44
CA SER A 89 16.93 -2.57 -4.78
C SER A 89 15.49 -3.04 -4.95
N SER A 90 15.31 -4.19 -5.63
CA SER A 90 13.98 -4.79 -5.77
C SER A 90 13.51 -5.45 -4.48
N LEU A 91 12.26 -5.19 -4.11
CA LEU A 91 11.59 -5.93 -3.05
C LEU A 91 11.09 -7.28 -3.56
N ARG A 92 11.06 -8.27 -2.67
CA ARG A 92 10.45 -9.57 -2.93
C ARG A 92 9.73 -10.06 -1.69
N SER A 93 8.61 -10.76 -1.87
CA SER A 93 8.08 -11.58 -0.79
C SER A 93 9.07 -12.71 -0.48
N VAL A 94 9.13 -13.14 0.77
CA VAL A 94 9.83 -14.36 1.14
C VAL A 94 9.03 -15.54 0.60
N PRO A 95 9.41 -16.13 -0.55
CA PRO A 95 8.42 -16.88 -1.33
C PRO A 95 8.16 -18.27 -0.82
N ALA A 96 9.03 -18.84 -0.03
CA ALA A 96 8.93 -20.26 0.28
C ALA A 96 8.38 -20.55 1.67
N THR A 97 8.36 -19.58 2.56
CA THR A 97 8.11 -19.85 3.99
C THR A 97 6.72 -19.48 4.48
N SER A 98 5.94 -18.72 3.72
CA SER A 98 4.66 -18.24 4.21
C SER A 98 3.65 -17.86 3.12
N PRO A 99 3.27 -18.78 2.20
CA PRO A 99 2.23 -18.48 1.21
C PRO A 99 0.89 -18.14 1.88
N ASP A 100 0.58 -18.76 3.00
CA ASP A 100 -0.64 -18.50 3.75
C ASP A 100 -0.64 -17.12 4.42
N ALA A 101 0.50 -16.67 4.93
CA ALA A 101 0.65 -15.33 5.48
C ALA A 101 0.45 -14.26 4.40
N TRP A 102 0.99 -14.47 3.21
CA TRP A 102 0.79 -13.56 2.08
C TRP A 102 -0.67 -13.51 1.61
N LYS A 103 -1.33 -14.67 1.55
CA LYS A 103 -2.77 -14.77 1.30
C LYS A 103 -3.59 -14.01 2.33
N ALA A 104 -3.25 -14.15 3.61
CA ALA A 104 -3.94 -13.45 4.70
C ALA A 104 -3.81 -11.93 4.55
N ILE A 105 -2.65 -11.43 4.15
CA ILE A 105 -2.43 -10.00 3.85
C ILE A 105 -3.30 -9.56 2.68
N SER A 106 -3.33 -10.32 1.60
CA SER A 106 -4.09 -9.95 0.39
C SER A 106 -5.60 -9.87 0.65
N ARG A 107 -6.12 -10.62 1.61
CA ARG A 107 -7.54 -10.58 2.00
C ARG A 107 -7.93 -9.33 2.78
N ARG A 108 -6.96 -8.65 3.39
CA ARG A 108 -7.19 -7.46 4.22
C ARG A 108 -7.16 -6.15 3.43
N VAL A 109 -6.72 -6.20 2.18
CA VAL A 109 -6.56 -5.03 1.33
C VAL A 109 -7.30 -5.19 0.02
N SER A 110 -7.63 -4.08 -0.63
CA SER A 110 -8.32 -4.12 -1.92
C SER A 110 -7.39 -4.52 -3.06
N VAL A 111 -6.14 -4.07 -3.01
CA VAL A 111 -5.11 -4.40 -4.00
C VAL A 111 -3.79 -4.68 -3.27
N LEU A 112 -3.14 -5.75 -3.64
CA LEU A 112 -1.78 -6.09 -3.25
C LEU A 112 -1.05 -6.60 -4.48
N GLN A 113 -0.10 -5.85 -4.98
CA GLN A 113 0.62 -6.23 -6.19
C GLN A 113 2.07 -5.74 -6.20
N TRP A 114 2.90 -6.52 -6.85
CA TRP A 114 4.25 -6.12 -7.22
C TRP A 114 4.18 -5.27 -8.48
N LYS A 115 4.86 -4.14 -8.46
CA LYS A 115 4.94 -3.30 -9.65
C LYS A 115 6.37 -2.81 -9.89
N PRO A 116 6.77 -2.62 -11.15
CA PRO A 116 8.03 -1.98 -11.46
C PRO A 116 8.07 -0.56 -10.89
N ALA A 117 9.17 -0.16 -10.27
CA ALA A 117 9.38 1.22 -9.90
C ALA A 117 9.43 2.09 -11.17
N HIS A 118 8.81 3.26 -11.11
CA HIS A 118 8.96 4.22 -12.17
C HIS A 118 10.40 4.74 -12.20
N ALA A 119 11.11 4.44 -13.30
CA ALA A 119 12.41 5.03 -13.54
C ALA A 119 12.20 6.52 -13.87
N HIS A 120 12.53 7.41 -12.94
CA HIS A 120 12.61 8.83 -13.25
C HIS A 120 13.74 9.08 -14.24
N GLY A 121 13.39 9.43 -15.49
CA GLY A 121 14.28 10.08 -16.43
C GLY A 121 15.35 9.24 -17.11
N GLY A 122 15.29 7.94 -17.07
CA GLY A 122 16.25 7.07 -17.72
C GLY A 122 15.85 6.71 -19.16
N LYS A 123 16.26 7.48 -20.13
CA LYS A 123 16.34 6.96 -21.49
C LYS A 123 17.43 5.89 -21.50
N LYS A 124 17.04 4.67 -21.84
CA LYS A 124 17.93 3.51 -21.98
C LYS A 124 18.52 2.99 -20.65
N ALA A 125 17.70 2.48 -19.79
CA ALA A 125 18.13 1.37 -19.00
C ALA A 125 18.23 0.16 -19.93
N GLY A 126 19.33 0.01 -20.66
CA GLY A 126 19.59 -1.23 -21.35
C GLY A 126 19.54 -2.37 -20.33
N ARG A 127 18.73 -3.39 -20.53
CA ARG A 127 18.68 -4.68 -19.83
C ARG A 127 18.70 -4.69 -18.28
N VAL A 128 18.71 -3.55 -17.60
CA VAL A 128 18.52 -3.49 -16.14
C VAL A 128 17.03 -3.58 -15.88
N ARG A 129 16.62 -4.69 -15.27
CA ARG A 129 15.23 -4.83 -14.81
C ARG A 129 14.94 -3.70 -13.82
N SER A 130 13.87 -2.96 -14.07
CA SER A 130 13.39 -1.95 -13.11
C SER A 130 13.22 -2.60 -11.73
N PRO A 131 13.64 -1.93 -10.65
CA PRO A 131 13.39 -2.43 -9.32
C PRO A 131 11.89 -2.65 -9.11
N VAL A 132 11.54 -3.62 -8.31
CA VAL A 132 10.15 -3.97 -8.01
C VAL A 132 9.78 -3.41 -6.65
N ASN A 133 8.68 -2.68 -6.61
CA ASN A 133 8.07 -2.15 -5.40
C ASN A 133 6.78 -2.91 -5.06
N LEU A 134 6.31 -2.77 -3.84
CA LEU A 134 5.03 -3.32 -3.41
C LEU A 134 3.98 -2.21 -3.37
N LEU A 135 2.92 -2.38 -4.13
CA LEU A 135 1.74 -1.51 -4.10
C LEU A 135 0.64 -2.15 -3.27
N MET A 136 0.12 -1.39 -2.33
CA MET A 136 -1.06 -1.73 -1.52
C MET A 136 -2.10 -0.62 -1.66
N VAL A 137 -3.35 -1.00 -1.86
CA VAL A 137 -4.47 -0.05 -1.96
C VAL A 137 -5.62 -0.53 -1.10
N GLN A 138 -6.20 0.38 -0.33
CA GLN A 138 -7.44 0.14 0.39
C GLN A 138 -8.50 1.11 -0.10
N LYS A 139 -9.63 0.58 -0.55
CA LYS A 139 -10.75 1.35 -1.07
C LYS A 139 -11.88 1.38 -0.05
N ARG A 140 -12.59 2.50 -0.01
CA ARG A 140 -13.82 2.63 0.75
C ARG A 140 -14.85 1.61 0.23
N ARG A 141 -15.44 0.83 1.14
CA ARG A 141 -16.59 -0.01 0.79
C ARG A 141 -17.79 0.85 0.43
N GLY A 142 -18.56 0.41 -0.55
CA GLY A 142 -19.89 0.94 -0.84
C GLY A 142 -19.98 1.97 -1.96
N VAL A 143 -18.87 2.40 -2.56
CA VAL A 143 -18.91 3.29 -3.73
C VAL A 143 -19.45 2.57 -4.96
N GLU A 144 -19.25 1.26 -5.06
CA GLU A 144 -19.76 0.42 -6.16
C GLU A 144 -21.17 -0.09 -5.90
N ALA A 145 -21.56 -0.33 -4.66
CA ALA A 145 -22.89 -0.79 -4.30
C ALA A 145 -23.98 0.29 -4.52
N GLY A 146 -23.61 1.57 -4.48
CA GLY A 146 -24.54 2.68 -4.75
C GLY A 146 -24.91 2.83 -6.21
N ALA A 147 -24.11 2.34 -7.15
CA ALA A 147 -24.39 2.45 -8.59
C ALA A 147 -25.31 1.33 -9.12
N ALA A 148 -25.42 0.20 -8.42
CA ALA A 148 -26.29 -0.92 -8.76
C ALA A 148 -27.62 -0.91 -8.01
N GLY A 149 -27.86 0.10 -7.20
CA GLY A 149 -29.04 0.22 -6.36
C GLY A 149 -30.30 0.49 -7.14
N SER A 150 -31.13 -0.49 -7.15
CA SER A 150 -32.58 -0.43 -7.29
C SER A 150 -33.13 0.39 -8.46
N ARG A 151 -33.13 -0.22 -9.60
CA ARG A 151 -34.29 0.02 -10.47
C ARG A 151 -35.45 -0.80 -9.92
N SER A 152 -36.12 -0.27 -8.93
CA SER A 152 -37.45 -0.71 -8.57
C SER A 152 -38.32 -0.55 -9.80
N ARG A 153 -38.54 -1.61 -10.53
CA ARG A 153 -39.63 -1.65 -11.51
C ARG A 153 -40.93 -1.67 -10.73
N ARG A 154 -41.50 -0.54 -10.58
CA ARG A 154 -42.96 -0.52 -10.34
C ARG A 154 -43.65 -0.91 -11.64
N LYS A 155 -44.32 -2.03 -11.61
CA LYS A 155 -45.45 -2.26 -12.50
C LYS A 155 -46.69 -1.58 -11.92
#